data_8d06b41f1131e6c72a23313c8d7459d0
#
_entry.id   8d06b41f1131e6c72a23313c8d7459d0
#
_cell.length_a   1.000
_cell.length_b   1.000
_cell.length_c   1.000
_cell.angle_alpha   90.00
_cell.angle_beta   90.00
_cell.angle_gamma   90.00
#
_symmetry.space_group_name_H-M   'P 1'
#
loop_
_entity.id
_entity.type
_entity.pdbx_description
1 polymer ?
#
loop_
_entity_poly.entity_id
_entity_poly.type
_entity_poly.pdbx_seq_one_letter_code
_entity_poly.pdbx_strand_id
1 'polypeptide(L)'
;LDTLSANFASWLQYESGLVRGDRVAIQMPNLIQYLVACLGTLRAGMVVVNTNPLYTERELEHQLNDSGARILVLQANVAETAANVVAKTGIEKIVLTEIADLHPAPKRWLLNAAVKYIKKMVPKVSLPNVIRFNDALKKGAQKPFTPVALNLTDLAMLQYTGGTTGVAKGAMLSHGNIVANVMQIDGFFETFGIDAKGSVFMQPLPVYHIYAFTVSMYSLRKGAHTLFIPNPRDLGSVVDAFEKYQPTVFAGLNTLFVALCNDERFRSITFENLQLTMSGGMALTQAAAERWADVTGCN
;
A
#
# COMPACT_ATOMS: atom_id res chain seq x y z
N LEU A 1 -12.95 6.71 0.91
CA LEU A 1 -11.58 6.99 0.48
C LEU A 1 -11.45 8.41 -0.07
N ASP A 2 -12.39 8.85 -0.94
CA ASP A 2 -12.36 10.18 -1.57
C ASP A 2 -12.25 11.32 -0.55
N THR A 3 -13.16 11.40 0.41
CA THR A 3 -13.17 12.43 1.47
C THR A 3 -11.87 12.44 2.28
N LEU A 4 -11.38 11.25 2.70
CA LEU A 4 -10.18 11.18 3.53
C LEU A 4 -8.91 11.59 2.76
N SER A 5 -8.80 11.20 1.48
CA SER A 5 -7.68 11.64 0.64
C SER A 5 -7.74 13.12 0.30
N ALA A 6 -8.95 13.69 0.14
CA ALA A 6 -9.13 15.13 -0.01
C ALA A 6 -8.70 15.90 1.25
N ASN A 7 -9.07 15.41 2.43
CA ASN A 7 -8.64 15.99 3.70
C ASN A 7 -7.12 15.92 3.88
N PHE A 8 -6.50 14.79 3.52
CA PHE A 8 -5.06 14.66 3.58
C PHE A 8 -4.35 15.60 2.58
N ALA A 9 -4.88 15.75 1.37
CA ALA A 9 -4.39 16.70 0.37
C ALA A 9 -4.47 18.14 0.88
N SER A 10 -5.59 18.52 1.49
CA SER A 10 -5.76 19.84 2.10
C SER A 10 -4.73 20.09 3.21
N TRP A 11 -4.55 19.12 4.11
CA TRP A 11 -3.54 19.23 5.16
C TRP A 11 -2.12 19.40 4.56
N LEU A 12 -1.78 18.65 3.52
CA LEU A 12 -0.50 18.80 2.83
C LEU A 12 -0.33 20.20 2.23
N GLN A 13 -1.35 20.76 1.60
CA GLN A 13 -1.27 22.08 0.95
C GLN A 13 -1.20 23.24 1.93
N TYR A 14 -1.88 23.16 3.09
CA TYR A 14 -2.05 24.33 3.95
C TYR A 14 -1.38 24.25 5.30
N GLU A 15 -1.05 23.06 5.79
CA GLU A 15 -0.54 22.84 7.14
C GLU A 15 0.84 22.20 7.17
N SER A 16 1.24 21.55 6.07
CA SER A 16 2.49 20.78 6.05
C SER A 16 3.73 21.63 5.81
N GLY A 17 3.60 22.76 5.11
CA GLY A 17 4.72 23.58 4.64
C GLY A 17 5.33 23.06 3.33
N LEU A 18 4.74 22.02 2.72
CA LEU A 18 5.18 21.51 1.43
C LEU A 18 4.61 22.33 0.27
N VAL A 19 5.30 22.26 -0.86
CA VAL A 19 4.87 22.83 -2.13
C VAL A 19 4.76 21.74 -3.20
N ARG A 20 4.14 22.08 -4.34
CA ARG A 20 4.03 21.17 -5.49
C ARG A 20 5.39 20.58 -5.87
N GLY A 21 5.44 19.27 -6.05
CA GLY A 21 6.64 18.52 -6.39
C GLY A 21 7.48 18.08 -5.20
N ASP A 22 7.17 18.52 -3.97
CA ASP A 22 7.80 17.99 -2.78
C ASP A 22 7.47 16.50 -2.57
N ARG A 23 8.35 15.79 -1.91
CA ARG A 23 8.26 14.33 -1.75
C ARG A 23 7.74 13.95 -0.37
N VAL A 24 6.78 13.02 -0.37
CA VAL A 24 6.18 12.41 0.82
C VAL A 24 6.48 10.92 0.82
N ALA A 25 7.30 10.47 1.76
CA ALA A 25 7.58 9.05 1.95
C ALA A 25 6.44 8.38 2.73
N ILE A 26 6.00 7.19 2.25
CA ILE A 26 4.93 6.42 2.88
C ILE A 26 5.48 5.05 3.25
N GLN A 27 5.65 4.81 4.57
CA GLN A 27 6.23 3.58 5.12
C GLN A 27 5.18 2.84 5.96
N MET A 28 4.44 1.95 5.32
CA MET A 28 3.44 1.11 5.98
C MET A 28 3.10 -0.14 5.17
N PRO A 29 2.57 -1.21 5.80
CA PRO A 29 2.04 -2.38 5.09
C PRO A 29 0.71 -2.04 4.40
N ASN A 30 0.03 -3.09 3.89
CA ASN A 30 -1.26 -2.96 3.22
C ASN A 30 -2.35 -2.48 4.19
N LEU A 31 -2.56 -1.19 4.26
CA LEU A 31 -3.56 -0.51 5.08
C LEU A 31 -4.34 0.50 4.23
N ILE A 32 -5.57 0.78 4.62
CA ILE A 32 -6.38 1.83 3.96
C ILE A 32 -5.70 3.20 4.07
N GLN A 33 -4.98 3.45 5.16
CA GLN A 33 -4.21 4.68 5.38
C GLN A 33 -3.16 4.90 4.29
N TYR A 34 -2.59 3.82 3.73
CA TYR A 34 -1.68 3.95 2.58
C TYR A 34 -2.37 4.62 1.39
N LEU A 35 -3.58 4.15 1.03
CA LEU A 35 -4.34 4.73 -0.08
C LEU A 35 -4.73 6.18 0.20
N VAL A 36 -5.14 6.48 1.44
CA VAL A 36 -5.48 7.86 1.84
C VAL A 36 -4.27 8.79 1.70
N ALA A 37 -3.12 8.38 2.21
CA ALA A 37 -1.89 9.15 2.13
C ALA A 37 -1.39 9.29 0.69
N CYS A 38 -1.37 8.18 -0.07
CA CYS A 38 -0.91 8.15 -1.46
C CYS A 38 -1.78 9.05 -2.36
N LEU A 39 -3.10 8.81 -2.38
CA LEU A 39 -4.01 9.61 -3.20
C LEU A 39 -4.05 11.07 -2.75
N GLY A 40 -3.99 11.34 -1.45
CA GLY A 40 -3.93 12.70 -0.93
C GLY A 40 -2.65 13.43 -1.36
N THR A 41 -1.51 12.74 -1.37
CA THR A 41 -0.23 13.28 -1.85
C THR A 41 -0.30 13.63 -3.34
N LEU A 42 -0.83 12.72 -4.17
CA LEU A 42 -0.99 12.96 -5.61
C LEU A 42 -1.99 14.09 -5.89
N ARG A 43 -3.12 14.14 -5.18
CA ARG A 43 -4.14 15.21 -5.30
C ARG A 43 -3.57 16.58 -4.91
N ALA A 44 -2.65 16.61 -3.97
CA ALA A 44 -1.97 17.85 -3.55
C ALA A 44 -0.90 18.32 -4.57
N GLY A 45 -0.62 17.55 -5.61
CA GLY A 45 0.43 17.83 -6.59
C GLY A 45 1.84 17.51 -6.10
N MET A 46 1.95 16.63 -5.12
CA MET A 46 3.21 16.18 -4.53
C MET A 46 3.58 14.78 -5.00
N VAL A 47 4.82 14.37 -4.75
CA VAL A 47 5.39 13.11 -5.23
C VAL A 47 5.40 12.07 -4.12
N VAL A 48 4.86 10.89 -4.39
CA VAL A 48 4.88 9.75 -3.47
C VAL A 48 6.24 9.06 -3.52
N VAL A 49 6.82 8.76 -2.36
CA VAL A 49 7.99 7.89 -2.24
C VAL A 49 7.56 6.61 -1.52
N ASN A 50 7.39 5.54 -2.29
CA ASN A 50 7.03 4.24 -1.71
C ASN A 50 8.20 3.67 -0.92
N THR A 51 7.96 3.43 0.38
CA THR A 51 9.00 3.02 1.31
C THR A 51 8.65 1.67 1.93
N ASN A 52 9.57 0.72 1.81
CA ASN A 52 9.39 -0.62 2.39
C ASN A 52 9.39 -0.53 3.93
N PRO A 53 8.33 -0.99 4.63
CA PRO A 53 8.28 -1.00 6.08
C PRO A 53 9.32 -1.93 6.74
N LEU A 54 9.95 -2.83 5.98
CA LEU A 54 10.94 -3.78 6.44
C LEU A 54 12.38 -3.34 6.14
N TYR A 55 12.60 -2.11 5.68
CA TYR A 55 13.94 -1.60 5.45
C TYR A 55 14.78 -1.57 6.74
N THR A 56 16.06 -1.89 6.58
CA THR A 56 17.08 -1.63 7.60
C THR A 56 17.29 -0.13 7.77
N GLU A 57 17.94 0.28 8.85
CA GLU A 57 18.31 1.68 9.09
C GLU A 57 19.08 2.28 7.91
N ARG A 58 20.07 1.56 7.38
CA ARG A 58 20.88 2.00 6.25
C ARG A 58 20.06 2.22 4.97
N GLU A 59 19.14 1.30 4.68
CA GLU A 59 18.28 1.41 3.48
C GLU A 59 17.29 2.56 3.62
N LEU A 60 16.70 2.73 4.81
CA LEU A 60 15.76 3.81 5.07
C LEU A 60 16.45 5.18 5.02
N GLU A 61 17.61 5.33 5.69
CA GLU A 61 18.40 6.56 5.67
C GLU A 61 18.80 6.94 4.23
N HIS A 62 19.29 5.95 3.47
CA HIS A 62 19.63 6.17 2.06
C HIS A 62 18.42 6.65 1.27
N GLN A 63 17.28 5.94 1.32
CA GLN A 63 16.13 6.30 0.53
C GLN A 63 15.56 7.69 0.89
N LEU A 64 15.47 8.02 2.17
CA LEU A 64 14.94 9.30 2.60
C LEU A 64 15.82 10.47 2.14
N ASN A 65 17.15 10.30 2.17
CA ASN A 65 18.09 11.30 1.70
C ASN A 65 18.12 11.40 0.18
N ASP A 66 18.21 10.29 -0.54
CA ASP A 66 18.27 10.24 -2.01
C ASP A 66 16.97 10.76 -2.65
N SER A 67 15.80 10.41 -2.10
CA SER A 67 14.52 10.92 -2.57
C SER A 67 14.30 12.39 -2.23
N GLY A 68 14.99 12.93 -1.24
CA GLY A 68 14.73 14.26 -0.67
C GLY A 68 13.33 14.39 -0.09
N ALA A 69 12.79 13.33 0.49
CA ALA A 69 11.49 13.35 1.17
C ALA A 69 11.53 14.29 2.38
N ARG A 70 10.50 15.14 2.54
CA ARG A 70 10.37 16.09 3.64
C ARG A 70 9.34 15.66 4.69
N ILE A 71 8.39 14.81 4.29
CA ILE A 71 7.42 14.19 5.20
C ILE A 71 7.55 12.67 5.13
N LEU A 72 7.48 12.02 6.29
CA LEU A 72 7.37 10.57 6.43
C LEU A 72 6.00 10.21 7.03
N VAL A 73 5.15 9.55 6.25
CA VAL A 73 3.92 8.92 6.76
C VAL A 73 4.27 7.51 7.22
N LEU A 74 4.18 7.28 8.53
CA LEU A 74 4.77 6.14 9.21
C LEU A 74 3.73 5.35 9.98
N GLN A 75 3.72 4.04 9.82
CA GLN A 75 2.92 3.15 10.65
C GLN A 75 3.68 2.83 11.95
N ALA A 76 2.99 2.94 13.09
CA ALA A 76 3.60 2.90 14.42
C ALA A 76 4.40 1.62 14.72
N ASN A 77 4.03 0.48 14.14
CA ASN A 77 4.73 -0.79 14.40
C ASN A 77 6.15 -0.84 13.82
N VAL A 78 6.47 0.01 12.85
CA VAL A 78 7.79 0.08 12.20
C VAL A 78 8.56 1.36 12.55
N ALA A 79 8.15 2.02 13.64
CA ALA A 79 8.68 3.30 14.03
C ALA A 79 10.13 3.25 14.60
N GLU A 80 10.62 2.08 14.99
CA GLU A 80 11.96 1.93 15.59
C GLU A 80 13.06 2.30 14.59
N THR A 81 13.03 1.73 13.40
CA THR A 81 13.99 2.04 12.34
C THR A 81 13.99 3.51 11.97
N ALA A 82 12.80 4.12 11.87
CA ALA A 82 12.68 5.55 11.57
C ALA A 82 13.25 6.42 12.69
N ALA A 83 13.02 6.06 13.98
CA ALA A 83 13.54 6.81 15.12
C ALA A 83 15.08 6.89 15.12
N ASN A 84 15.75 5.84 14.66
CA ASN A 84 17.21 5.76 14.67
C ASN A 84 17.86 6.54 13.50
N VAL A 85 17.12 6.87 12.44
CA VAL A 85 17.70 7.49 11.24
C VAL A 85 17.15 8.87 10.91
N VAL A 86 15.93 9.22 11.33
CA VAL A 86 15.25 10.43 10.88
C VAL A 86 16.03 11.70 11.14
N ALA A 87 16.79 11.77 12.25
CA ALA A 87 17.64 12.91 12.59
C ALA A 87 18.80 13.14 11.59
N LYS A 88 19.14 12.14 10.77
CA LYS A 88 20.18 12.18 9.74
C LYS A 88 19.61 12.43 8.33
N THR A 89 18.33 12.74 8.23
CA THR A 89 17.61 12.90 6.97
C THR A 89 16.97 14.27 6.86
N GLY A 90 16.45 14.59 5.67
CA GLY A 90 15.71 15.83 5.41
C GLY A 90 14.24 15.80 5.86
N ILE A 91 13.83 14.83 6.68
CA ILE A 91 12.45 14.73 7.16
C ILE A 91 12.15 15.84 8.18
N GLU A 92 11.17 16.67 7.86
CA GLU A 92 10.73 17.80 8.69
C GLU A 92 9.56 17.43 9.61
N LYS A 93 8.67 16.55 9.16
CA LYS A 93 7.47 16.12 9.90
C LYS A 93 7.23 14.63 9.72
N ILE A 94 6.72 13.99 10.76
CA ILE A 94 6.30 12.59 10.75
C ILE A 94 4.80 12.53 10.98
N VAL A 95 4.07 11.92 10.06
CA VAL A 95 2.65 11.62 10.21
C VAL A 95 2.51 10.18 10.67
N LEU A 96 2.21 9.98 11.94
CA LEU A 96 2.15 8.65 12.57
C LEU A 96 0.73 8.10 12.55
N THR A 97 0.56 6.86 12.07
CA THR A 97 -0.70 6.12 12.12
C THR A 97 -0.57 4.81 12.87
N GLU A 98 -1.62 4.44 13.61
CA GLU A 98 -1.79 3.11 14.19
C GLU A 98 -2.72 2.26 13.29
N ILE A 99 -2.64 0.94 13.40
CA ILE A 99 -3.29 0.01 12.47
C ILE A 99 -4.81 0.21 12.35
N ALA A 100 -5.46 0.59 13.43
CA ALA A 100 -6.92 0.73 13.48
C ALA A 100 -7.41 2.19 13.42
N ASP A 101 -6.57 3.16 13.06
CA ASP A 101 -6.89 4.59 13.14
C ASP A 101 -8.13 5.01 12.34
N LEU A 102 -8.43 4.32 11.25
CA LEU A 102 -9.61 4.60 10.41
C LEU A 102 -10.86 3.81 10.81
N HIS A 103 -10.79 2.98 11.86
CA HIS A 103 -11.99 2.39 12.42
C HIS A 103 -12.76 3.39 13.28
N PRO A 104 -14.10 3.27 13.38
CA PRO A 104 -14.90 4.06 14.32
C PRO A 104 -14.57 3.69 15.77
N ALA A 105 -14.79 4.64 16.69
CA ALA A 105 -14.78 4.37 18.13
C ALA A 105 -15.99 3.49 18.52
N PRO A 106 -15.90 2.59 19.51
CA PRO A 106 -14.72 2.30 20.35
C PRO A 106 -13.74 1.29 19.74
N LYS A 107 -14.09 0.65 18.61
CA LYS A 107 -13.29 -0.41 17.97
C LYS A 107 -11.84 0.02 17.73
N ARG A 108 -11.63 1.25 17.25
CA ARG A 108 -10.29 1.84 17.04
C ARG A 108 -9.43 1.77 18.29
N TRP A 109 -9.95 2.23 19.42
CA TRP A 109 -9.20 2.28 20.67
C TRP A 109 -8.88 0.88 21.20
N LEU A 110 -9.83 -0.03 21.14
CA LEU A 110 -9.65 -1.41 21.60
C LEU A 110 -8.59 -2.14 20.75
N LEU A 111 -8.64 -2.01 19.44
CA LEU A 111 -7.68 -2.66 18.54
C LEU A 111 -6.28 -2.07 18.70
N ASN A 112 -6.14 -0.73 18.71
CA ASN A 112 -4.84 -0.09 18.89
C ASN A 112 -4.24 -0.43 20.27
N ALA A 113 -5.05 -0.44 21.34
CA ALA A 113 -4.60 -0.86 22.67
C ALA A 113 -4.17 -2.34 22.67
N ALA A 114 -4.92 -3.24 22.04
CA ALA A 114 -4.55 -4.65 21.94
C ALA A 114 -3.22 -4.84 21.21
N VAL A 115 -3.00 -4.16 20.08
CA VAL A 115 -1.75 -4.23 19.32
C VAL A 115 -0.58 -3.68 20.12
N LYS A 116 -0.78 -2.58 20.85
CA LYS A 116 0.26 -1.90 21.62
C LYS A 116 0.61 -2.61 22.93
N TYR A 117 -0.37 -3.00 23.71
CA TYR A 117 -0.17 -3.49 25.08
C TYR A 117 -0.21 -5.01 25.22
N ILE A 118 -1.06 -5.70 24.44
CA ILE A 118 -1.20 -7.17 24.48
C ILE A 118 -0.19 -7.81 23.52
N LYS A 119 -0.23 -7.42 22.25
CA LYS A 119 0.69 -7.97 21.23
C LYS A 119 2.10 -7.35 21.30
N LYS A 120 2.25 -6.21 21.98
CA LYS A 120 3.54 -5.48 22.14
C LYS A 120 4.22 -5.19 20.80
N MET A 121 3.45 -4.93 19.75
CA MET A 121 3.96 -4.74 18.39
C MET A 121 4.32 -3.27 18.09
N VAL A 122 4.03 -2.33 18.98
CA VAL A 122 4.39 -0.91 18.83
C VAL A 122 5.61 -0.61 19.70
N PRO A 123 6.76 -0.26 19.11
CA PRO A 123 7.97 0.04 19.87
C PRO A 123 7.81 1.33 20.69
N LYS A 124 8.52 1.41 21.82
CA LYS A 124 8.61 2.60 22.66
C LYS A 124 9.74 3.49 22.16
N VAL A 125 9.47 4.35 21.23
CA VAL A 125 10.46 5.27 20.65
C VAL A 125 9.99 6.72 20.72
N SER A 126 10.94 7.64 20.71
CA SER A 126 10.67 9.07 20.57
C SER A 126 10.96 9.50 19.15
N LEU A 127 10.01 10.14 18.51
CA LEU A 127 10.12 10.69 17.16
C LEU A 127 9.94 12.21 17.22
N PRO A 128 10.74 12.99 16.49
CA PRO A 128 10.57 14.43 16.42
C PRO A 128 9.35 14.83 15.56
N ASN A 129 8.76 15.98 15.88
CA ASN A 129 7.73 16.63 15.02
C ASN A 129 6.59 15.70 14.57
N VAL A 130 6.09 14.86 15.48
CA VAL A 130 5.04 13.89 15.19
C VAL A 130 3.67 14.54 15.14
N ILE A 131 2.92 14.27 14.10
CA ILE A 131 1.50 14.58 13.94
C ILE A 131 0.74 13.25 13.81
N ARG A 132 -0.35 13.07 14.55
CA ARG A 132 -1.19 11.88 14.37
C ARG A 132 -1.93 11.96 13.06
N PHE A 133 -2.03 10.84 12.34
CA PHE A 133 -2.72 10.75 11.04
C PHE A 133 -4.16 11.31 11.12
N ASN A 134 -4.90 10.93 12.14
CA ASN A 134 -6.27 11.43 12.33
C ASN A 134 -6.33 12.93 12.64
N ASP A 135 -5.30 13.50 13.25
CA ASP A 135 -5.25 14.96 13.49
C ASP A 135 -4.90 15.72 12.21
N ALA A 136 -4.04 15.15 11.36
CA ALA A 136 -3.81 15.69 10.01
C ALA A 136 -5.11 15.68 9.19
N LEU A 137 -5.87 14.57 9.19
CA LEU A 137 -7.15 14.48 8.51
C LEU A 137 -8.19 15.49 9.04
N LYS A 138 -8.27 15.65 10.37
CA LYS A 138 -9.21 16.63 10.99
C LYS A 138 -8.85 18.08 10.63
N LYS A 139 -7.57 18.43 10.64
CA LYS A 139 -7.12 19.76 10.22
C LYS A 139 -7.42 20.00 8.76
N GLY A 140 -7.11 19.04 7.89
CA GLY A 140 -7.41 19.15 6.47
C GLY A 140 -8.90 19.22 6.15
N ALA A 141 -9.78 18.66 6.99
CA ALA A 141 -11.23 18.76 6.81
C ALA A 141 -11.79 20.18 7.05
N GLN A 142 -11.00 21.09 7.66
CA GLN A 142 -11.43 22.46 7.93
C GLN A 142 -11.41 23.35 6.69
N LYS A 143 -10.66 22.97 5.66
CA LYS A 143 -10.53 23.72 4.42
C LYS A 143 -10.48 22.75 3.24
N PRO A 144 -11.27 22.96 2.16
CA PRO A 144 -11.18 22.13 0.97
C PRO A 144 -9.80 22.29 0.31
N PHE A 145 -9.25 21.18 -0.19
CA PHE A 145 -8.00 21.25 -0.97
C PHE A 145 -8.26 21.96 -2.31
N THR A 146 -7.22 22.65 -2.82
CA THR A 146 -7.28 23.27 -4.14
C THR A 146 -6.84 22.25 -5.19
N PRO A 147 -7.70 21.89 -6.17
CA PRO A 147 -7.30 21.02 -7.27
C PRO A 147 -6.06 21.55 -8.00
N VAL A 148 -5.08 20.68 -8.21
CA VAL A 148 -3.84 21.02 -8.90
C VAL A 148 -3.94 20.55 -10.35
N ALA A 149 -3.67 21.42 -11.31
CA ALA A 149 -3.54 21.02 -12.71
C ALA A 149 -2.28 20.19 -12.88
N LEU A 150 -2.44 18.90 -13.16
CA LEU A 150 -1.36 17.94 -13.36
C LEU A 150 -1.31 17.53 -14.83
N ASN A 151 -0.09 17.41 -15.37
CA ASN A 151 0.16 16.89 -16.70
C ASN A 151 0.60 15.42 -16.61
N LEU A 152 0.45 14.69 -17.72
CA LEU A 152 0.91 13.29 -17.78
C LEU A 152 2.42 13.15 -17.59
N THR A 153 3.19 14.21 -17.86
CA THR A 153 4.65 14.26 -17.69
C THR A 153 5.08 14.61 -16.26
N ASP A 154 4.18 15.11 -15.41
CA ASP A 154 4.52 15.45 -14.04
C ASP A 154 4.89 14.19 -13.27
N LEU A 155 5.92 14.31 -12.41
CA LEU A 155 6.38 13.23 -11.55
C LEU A 155 5.31 12.90 -10.50
N ALA A 156 4.87 11.65 -10.47
CA ALA A 156 3.88 11.16 -9.52
C ALA A 156 4.52 10.39 -8.37
N MET A 157 5.57 9.60 -8.67
CA MET A 157 6.10 8.64 -7.72
C MET A 157 7.59 8.38 -7.94
N LEU A 158 8.31 8.17 -6.85
CA LEU A 158 9.64 7.55 -6.83
C LEU A 158 9.47 6.11 -6.31
N GLN A 159 9.69 5.15 -7.21
CA GLN A 159 9.60 3.73 -6.90
C GLN A 159 11.00 3.14 -6.76
N TYR A 160 11.41 2.86 -5.53
CA TYR A 160 12.71 2.27 -5.27
C TYR A 160 12.71 0.77 -5.57
N THR A 161 13.74 0.34 -6.28
CA THR A 161 13.98 -1.07 -6.57
C THR A 161 15.33 -1.50 -6.02
N GLY A 162 15.40 -2.70 -5.44
CA GLY A 162 16.67 -3.32 -5.08
C GLY A 162 17.44 -3.61 -6.38
N GLY A 163 18.49 -2.83 -6.65
CA GLY A 163 19.37 -3.07 -7.79
C GLY A 163 20.19 -4.34 -7.55
N THR A 164 20.47 -5.09 -8.62
CA THR A 164 21.41 -6.24 -8.60
C THR A 164 22.84 -5.82 -8.25
N THR A 165 23.13 -4.53 -8.20
CA THR A 165 24.49 -3.96 -8.10
C THR A 165 24.73 -3.12 -6.84
N GLY A 166 23.88 -3.18 -5.80
CA GLY A 166 24.17 -2.55 -4.51
C GLY A 166 23.09 -1.58 -4.01
N VAL A 167 23.23 -0.28 -4.23
CA VAL A 167 22.35 0.74 -3.64
C VAL A 167 21.04 0.85 -4.41
N ALA A 168 19.91 0.84 -3.69
CA ALA A 168 18.58 0.99 -4.30
C ALA A 168 18.44 2.33 -5.02
N LYS A 169 17.83 2.32 -6.20
CA LYS A 169 17.59 3.50 -7.03
C LYS A 169 16.10 3.76 -7.17
N GLY A 170 15.70 5.03 -7.14
CA GLY A 170 14.33 5.46 -7.31
C GLY A 170 13.97 5.65 -8.79
N ALA A 171 13.17 4.74 -9.36
CA ALA A 171 12.60 4.95 -10.69
C ALA A 171 11.59 6.10 -10.63
N MET A 172 11.75 7.08 -11.51
CA MET A 172 10.87 8.24 -11.62
C MET A 172 9.66 7.90 -12.49
N LEU A 173 8.49 7.75 -11.85
CA LEU A 173 7.25 7.43 -12.54
C LEU A 173 6.38 8.68 -12.66
N SER A 174 6.05 9.06 -13.89
CA SER A 174 5.11 10.16 -14.16
C SER A 174 3.64 9.69 -13.96
N HIS A 175 2.72 10.65 -13.86
CA HIS A 175 1.28 10.35 -13.89
C HIS A 175 0.91 9.57 -15.15
N GLY A 176 1.51 9.90 -16.29
CA GLY A 176 1.30 9.19 -17.57
C GLY A 176 1.72 7.73 -17.51
N ASN A 177 2.85 7.40 -16.89
CA ASN A 177 3.30 6.02 -16.74
C ASN A 177 2.29 5.19 -15.94
N ILE A 178 1.79 5.73 -14.82
CA ILE A 178 0.81 5.04 -13.97
C ILE A 178 -0.51 4.87 -14.72
N VAL A 179 -1.03 5.92 -15.35
CA VAL A 179 -2.29 5.85 -16.10
C VAL A 179 -2.19 4.85 -17.25
N ALA A 180 -1.10 4.89 -18.04
CA ALA A 180 -0.89 3.96 -19.15
C ALA A 180 -0.88 2.50 -18.67
N ASN A 181 -0.19 2.22 -17.56
CA ASN A 181 -0.12 0.87 -17.00
C ASN A 181 -1.49 0.39 -16.47
N VAL A 182 -2.26 1.26 -15.82
CA VAL A 182 -3.65 0.95 -15.41
C VAL A 182 -4.55 0.66 -16.63
N MET A 183 -4.37 1.39 -17.74
CA MET A 183 -5.12 1.14 -18.99
C MET A 183 -4.70 -0.16 -19.67
N GLN A 184 -3.42 -0.54 -19.59
CA GLN A 184 -2.95 -1.85 -20.09
C GLN A 184 -3.60 -3.01 -19.33
N ILE A 185 -3.74 -2.88 -18.00
CA ILE A 185 -4.47 -3.87 -17.19
C ILE A 185 -5.94 -3.93 -17.62
N ASP A 186 -6.56 -2.80 -17.95
CA ASP A 186 -7.95 -2.74 -18.42
C ASP A 186 -8.14 -3.61 -19.67
N GLY A 187 -7.30 -3.42 -20.68
CA GLY A 187 -7.32 -4.25 -21.90
C GLY A 187 -7.04 -5.74 -21.63
N PHE A 188 -6.17 -6.04 -20.65
CA PHE A 188 -5.93 -7.43 -20.25
C PHE A 188 -7.21 -8.06 -19.65
N PHE A 189 -7.88 -7.39 -18.73
CA PHE A 189 -9.13 -7.90 -18.14
C PHE A 189 -10.25 -8.05 -19.15
N GLU A 190 -10.37 -7.13 -20.12
CA GLU A 190 -11.31 -7.24 -21.22
C GLU A 190 -11.08 -8.51 -22.08
N THR A 191 -9.80 -8.87 -22.31
CA THR A 191 -9.43 -10.08 -23.06
C THR A 191 -9.91 -11.35 -22.36
N PHE A 192 -9.94 -11.38 -21.03
CA PHE A 192 -10.44 -12.51 -20.26
C PHE A 192 -11.95 -12.45 -19.96
N GLY A 193 -12.64 -11.41 -20.44
CA GLY A 193 -14.09 -11.25 -20.22
C GLY A 193 -14.48 -11.04 -18.75
N ILE A 194 -13.55 -10.53 -17.93
CA ILE A 194 -13.77 -10.33 -16.49
C ILE A 194 -14.30 -8.92 -16.25
N ASP A 195 -15.52 -8.82 -15.73
CA ASP A 195 -16.05 -7.55 -15.24
C ASP A 195 -15.46 -7.23 -13.87
N ALA A 196 -14.57 -6.25 -13.84
CA ALA A 196 -13.98 -5.80 -12.59
C ALA A 196 -14.97 -5.07 -11.68
N LYS A 197 -16.09 -4.54 -12.22
CA LYS A 197 -17.12 -3.87 -11.42
C LYS A 197 -17.87 -4.89 -10.56
N GLY A 198 -17.86 -4.66 -9.25
CA GLY A 198 -18.45 -5.61 -8.29
C GLY A 198 -17.54 -6.77 -7.91
N SER A 199 -16.40 -6.93 -8.56
CA SER A 199 -15.41 -7.95 -8.21
C SER A 199 -14.72 -7.67 -6.89
N VAL A 200 -14.25 -8.72 -6.23
CA VAL A 200 -13.41 -8.66 -5.03
C VAL A 200 -11.97 -8.97 -5.40
N PHE A 201 -11.11 -7.95 -5.32
CA PHE A 201 -9.68 -8.06 -5.55
C PHE A 201 -8.96 -8.31 -4.23
N MET A 202 -8.43 -9.49 -4.05
CA MET A 202 -7.63 -9.79 -2.86
C MET A 202 -6.16 -9.44 -3.12
N GLN A 203 -5.63 -8.54 -2.28
CA GLN A 203 -4.30 -7.97 -2.44
C GLN A 203 -3.41 -8.30 -1.22
N PRO A 204 -2.73 -9.45 -1.21
CA PRO A 204 -1.76 -9.80 -0.18
C PRO A 204 -0.37 -9.18 -0.45
N LEU A 205 -0.07 -8.87 -1.71
CA LEU A 205 1.23 -8.32 -2.07
C LEU A 205 1.38 -6.88 -1.58
N PRO A 206 2.60 -6.45 -1.22
CA PRO A 206 2.83 -5.14 -0.65
C PRO A 206 2.45 -4.00 -1.60
N VAL A 207 1.51 -3.13 -1.18
CA VAL A 207 1.02 -2.02 -2.04
C VAL A 207 2.08 -0.93 -2.28
N TYR A 208 3.14 -0.88 -1.50
CA TYR A 208 4.31 -0.04 -1.78
C TYR A 208 5.17 -0.57 -2.95
N HIS A 209 4.87 -1.76 -3.46
CA HIS A 209 5.49 -2.35 -4.66
C HIS A 209 4.65 -2.02 -5.89
N ILE A 210 5.30 -1.67 -7.01
CA ILE A 210 4.62 -1.18 -8.22
C ILE A 210 3.56 -2.16 -8.76
N TYR A 211 3.81 -3.46 -8.71
CA TYR A 211 2.85 -4.47 -9.16
C TYR A 211 1.53 -4.41 -8.36
N ALA A 212 1.63 -4.52 -7.04
CA ALA A 212 0.46 -4.46 -6.16
C ALA A 212 -0.21 -3.08 -6.18
N PHE A 213 0.59 -2.01 -6.28
CA PHE A 213 0.10 -0.65 -6.45
C PHE A 213 -0.78 -0.54 -7.69
N THR A 214 -0.29 -0.96 -8.86
CA THR A 214 -1.02 -0.81 -10.13
C THR A 214 -2.32 -1.62 -10.15
N VAL A 215 -2.30 -2.87 -9.65
CA VAL A 215 -3.52 -3.70 -9.51
C VAL A 215 -4.52 -3.02 -8.57
N SER A 216 -4.07 -2.41 -7.47
CA SER A 216 -4.94 -1.67 -6.56
C SER A 216 -5.53 -0.41 -7.19
N MET A 217 -4.75 0.34 -7.98
CA MET A 217 -5.24 1.52 -8.71
C MET A 217 -6.27 1.12 -9.77
N TYR A 218 -6.05 0.02 -10.48
CA TYR A 218 -7.01 -0.53 -11.43
C TYR A 218 -8.33 -0.90 -10.73
N SER A 219 -8.26 -1.68 -9.64
CA SER A 219 -9.41 -2.07 -8.84
C SER A 219 -10.23 -0.85 -8.36
N LEU A 220 -9.56 0.19 -7.86
CA LEU A 220 -10.21 1.44 -7.45
C LEU A 220 -10.89 2.16 -8.64
N ARG A 221 -10.22 2.24 -9.79
CA ARG A 221 -10.78 2.85 -11.01
C ARG A 221 -12.06 2.18 -11.46
N LYS A 222 -12.14 0.85 -11.34
CA LYS A 222 -13.33 0.07 -11.72
C LYS A 222 -14.41 0.05 -10.65
N GLY A 223 -14.17 0.62 -9.45
CA GLY A 223 -15.10 0.58 -8.33
C GLY A 223 -15.23 -0.82 -7.72
N ALA A 224 -14.22 -1.65 -7.87
CA ALA A 224 -14.15 -2.97 -7.27
C ALA A 224 -13.88 -2.91 -5.76
N HIS A 225 -14.17 -3.99 -5.05
CA HIS A 225 -13.83 -4.14 -3.64
C HIS A 225 -12.39 -4.64 -3.50
N THR A 226 -11.47 -3.79 -3.05
CA THR A 226 -10.08 -4.19 -2.78
C THR A 226 -9.94 -4.66 -1.34
N LEU A 227 -9.59 -5.92 -1.16
CA LEU A 227 -9.32 -6.53 0.15
C LEU A 227 -7.82 -6.57 0.42
N PHE A 228 -7.33 -5.69 1.27
CA PHE A 228 -5.93 -5.67 1.69
C PHE A 228 -5.64 -6.70 2.77
N ILE A 229 -4.59 -7.48 2.58
CA ILE A 229 -4.02 -8.36 3.61
C ILE A 229 -2.77 -7.68 4.19
N PRO A 230 -2.80 -7.23 5.44
CA PRO A 230 -1.68 -6.49 6.04
C PRO A 230 -0.41 -7.32 6.23
N ASN A 231 -0.56 -8.61 6.48
CA ASN A 231 0.56 -9.54 6.69
C ASN A 231 0.35 -10.86 5.94
N PRO A 232 0.80 -10.98 4.69
CA PRO A 232 0.63 -12.23 3.92
C PRO A 232 1.50 -13.40 4.41
N ARG A 233 2.42 -13.18 5.37
CA ARG A 233 3.17 -14.26 6.03
C ARG A 233 2.32 -15.01 7.06
N ASP A 234 1.26 -14.38 7.55
CA ASP A 234 0.21 -15.04 8.33
C ASP A 234 -0.74 -15.74 7.36
N LEU A 235 -0.36 -16.97 6.97
CA LEU A 235 -1.11 -17.75 5.99
C LEU A 235 -2.55 -18.02 6.45
N GLY A 236 -2.77 -18.20 7.75
CA GLY A 236 -4.11 -18.39 8.33
C GLY A 236 -5.02 -17.20 8.02
N SER A 237 -4.51 -15.96 8.14
CA SER A 237 -5.31 -14.76 7.81
C SER A 237 -5.64 -14.66 6.32
N VAL A 238 -4.77 -15.18 5.45
CA VAL A 238 -5.02 -15.25 4.00
C VAL A 238 -6.12 -16.27 3.70
N VAL A 239 -6.05 -17.45 4.32
CA VAL A 239 -7.07 -18.50 4.19
C VAL A 239 -8.42 -18.02 4.71
N ASP A 240 -8.48 -17.41 5.92
CA ASP A 240 -9.69 -16.81 6.48
C ASP A 240 -10.33 -15.78 5.52
N ALA A 241 -9.48 -15.02 4.82
CA ALA A 241 -9.96 -14.03 3.85
C ALA A 241 -10.56 -14.70 2.61
N PHE A 242 -9.98 -15.79 2.10
CA PHE A 242 -10.56 -16.59 1.01
C PHE A 242 -11.92 -17.19 1.40
N GLU A 243 -12.00 -17.83 2.56
CA GLU A 243 -13.25 -18.42 3.06
C GLU A 243 -14.36 -17.37 3.18
N LYS A 244 -14.01 -16.21 3.76
CA LYS A 244 -15.01 -15.20 4.10
C LYS A 244 -15.45 -14.33 2.93
N TYR A 245 -14.52 -13.95 2.05
CA TYR A 245 -14.80 -12.93 1.04
C TYR A 245 -14.89 -13.50 -0.37
N GLN A 246 -14.53 -14.76 -0.59
CA GLN A 246 -14.61 -15.44 -1.88
C GLN A 246 -14.12 -14.54 -3.03
N PRO A 247 -12.81 -14.20 -3.07
CA PRO A 247 -12.30 -13.22 -4.03
C PRO A 247 -12.54 -13.66 -5.48
N THR A 248 -12.81 -12.68 -6.33
CA THR A 248 -12.95 -12.88 -7.79
C THR A 248 -11.59 -12.85 -8.47
N VAL A 249 -10.69 -12.01 -7.96
CA VAL A 249 -9.34 -11.80 -8.49
C VAL A 249 -8.32 -11.92 -7.36
N PHE A 250 -7.29 -12.70 -7.59
CA PHE A 250 -6.19 -12.88 -6.65
C PHE A 250 -4.85 -12.57 -7.29
N ALA A 251 -4.10 -11.63 -6.71
CA ALA A 251 -2.75 -11.30 -7.15
C ALA A 251 -1.73 -11.88 -6.17
N GLY A 252 -0.88 -12.80 -6.63
CA GLY A 252 0.07 -13.49 -5.78
C GLY A 252 1.47 -13.60 -6.39
N LEU A 253 2.31 -14.37 -5.72
CA LEU A 253 3.63 -14.81 -6.22
C LEU A 253 3.81 -16.31 -5.98
N ASN A 254 4.76 -16.89 -6.71
CA ASN A 254 5.06 -18.33 -6.69
C ASN A 254 5.10 -18.93 -5.28
N THR A 255 5.81 -18.29 -4.36
CA THR A 255 5.95 -18.78 -2.97
C THR A 255 4.64 -18.79 -2.21
N LEU A 256 3.76 -17.82 -2.44
CA LEU A 256 2.45 -17.74 -1.79
C LEU A 256 1.49 -18.81 -2.36
N PHE A 257 1.49 -19.02 -3.68
CA PHE A 257 0.71 -20.09 -4.31
C PHE A 257 1.09 -21.47 -3.74
N VAL A 258 2.41 -21.75 -3.68
CA VAL A 258 2.91 -23.02 -3.13
C VAL A 258 2.49 -23.18 -1.66
N ALA A 259 2.60 -22.12 -0.85
CA ALA A 259 2.23 -22.17 0.56
C ALA A 259 0.72 -22.45 0.76
N LEU A 260 -0.13 -21.75 0.00
CA LEU A 260 -1.59 -21.94 0.05
C LEU A 260 -2.00 -23.35 -0.42
N CYS A 261 -1.43 -23.84 -1.52
CA CYS A 261 -1.72 -25.20 -2.01
C CYS A 261 -1.21 -26.31 -1.07
N ASN A 262 -0.32 -26.02 -0.12
CA ASN A 262 0.10 -26.94 0.90
C ASN A 262 -0.76 -26.88 2.17
N ASP A 263 -1.57 -25.86 2.36
CA ASP A 263 -2.45 -25.70 3.51
C ASP A 263 -3.73 -26.54 3.35
N GLU A 264 -4.05 -27.36 4.36
CA GLU A 264 -5.21 -28.25 4.29
C GLU A 264 -6.53 -27.51 4.32
N ARG A 265 -6.63 -26.41 5.08
CA ARG A 265 -7.85 -25.58 5.10
C ARG A 265 -8.06 -24.91 3.74
N PHE A 266 -7.00 -24.38 3.13
CA PHE A 266 -7.10 -23.77 1.81
C PHE A 266 -7.60 -24.75 0.76
N ARG A 267 -7.07 -25.99 0.77
CA ARG A 267 -7.52 -27.05 -0.16
C ARG A 267 -8.96 -27.49 0.05
N SER A 268 -9.54 -27.25 1.22
CA SER A 268 -10.94 -27.59 1.52
C SER A 268 -11.93 -26.48 1.11
N ILE A 269 -11.43 -25.32 0.67
CA ILE A 269 -12.29 -24.22 0.22
C ILE A 269 -12.91 -24.56 -1.14
N THR A 270 -14.19 -24.26 -1.29
CA THR A 270 -14.84 -24.24 -2.61
C THR A 270 -14.70 -22.84 -3.21
N PHE A 271 -13.99 -22.73 -4.33
CA PHE A 271 -13.70 -21.45 -4.98
C PHE A 271 -14.78 -21.12 -6.02
N GLU A 272 -15.95 -20.65 -5.56
CA GLU A 272 -17.10 -20.39 -6.45
C GLU A 272 -16.91 -19.14 -7.31
N ASN A 273 -16.17 -18.15 -6.83
CA ASN A 273 -16.08 -16.83 -7.44
C ASN A 273 -14.71 -16.51 -8.05
N LEU A 274 -13.69 -17.34 -7.84
CA LEU A 274 -12.34 -17.06 -8.33
C LEU A 274 -12.26 -17.23 -9.84
N GLN A 275 -12.14 -16.12 -10.57
CA GLN A 275 -12.13 -16.08 -12.04
C GLN A 275 -10.74 -15.81 -12.61
N LEU A 276 -9.88 -15.10 -11.87
CA LEU A 276 -8.55 -14.76 -12.36
C LEU A 276 -7.52 -14.81 -11.23
N THR A 277 -6.43 -15.48 -11.52
CA THR A 277 -5.23 -15.42 -10.69
C THR A 277 -4.06 -14.83 -11.47
N MET A 278 -3.41 -13.84 -10.89
CA MET A 278 -2.26 -13.17 -11.51
C MET A 278 -1.00 -13.44 -10.70
N SER A 279 0.08 -13.81 -11.39
CA SER A 279 1.41 -13.92 -10.78
C SER A 279 2.32 -12.81 -11.27
N GLY A 280 3.07 -12.19 -10.37
CA GLY A 280 4.01 -11.14 -10.71
C GLY A 280 5.14 -10.99 -9.69
N GLY A 281 6.13 -10.16 -10.00
CA GLY A 281 7.27 -9.91 -9.11
C GLY A 281 8.36 -10.98 -9.13
N MET A 282 8.05 -12.21 -9.53
CA MET A 282 9.01 -13.32 -9.77
C MET A 282 8.42 -14.32 -10.75
N ALA A 283 9.28 -15.19 -11.30
CA ALA A 283 8.84 -16.25 -12.20
C ALA A 283 7.88 -17.22 -11.48
N LEU A 284 6.77 -17.55 -12.13
CA LEU A 284 5.88 -18.62 -11.73
C LEU A 284 6.42 -19.95 -12.30
N THR A 285 6.59 -20.95 -11.46
CA THR A 285 6.96 -22.31 -11.92
C THR A 285 5.74 -23.02 -12.47
N GLN A 286 5.93 -23.84 -13.50
CA GLN A 286 4.87 -24.64 -14.08
C GLN A 286 4.18 -25.53 -13.04
N ALA A 287 4.95 -26.21 -12.21
CA ALA A 287 4.41 -27.06 -11.15
C ALA A 287 3.53 -26.29 -10.13
N ALA A 288 3.86 -25.02 -9.82
CA ALA A 288 3.03 -24.21 -8.93
C ALA A 288 1.74 -23.77 -9.63
N ALA A 289 1.81 -23.44 -10.92
CA ALA A 289 0.63 -23.06 -11.70
C ALA A 289 -0.35 -24.24 -11.85
N GLU A 290 0.15 -25.42 -12.24
CA GLU A 290 -0.65 -26.65 -12.38
C GLU A 290 -1.32 -27.01 -11.05
N ARG A 291 -0.55 -27.02 -9.95
CA ARG A 291 -1.11 -27.32 -8.63
C ARG A 291 -2.13 -26.30 -8.15
N TRP A 292 -1.94 -25.02 -8.48
CA TRP A 292 -2.92 -23.98 -8.19
C TRP A 292 -4.22 -24.21 -8.94
N ALA A 293 -4.15 -24.54 -10.24
CA ALA A 293 -5.29 -24.85 -11.07
C ALA A 293 -6.04 -26.10 -10.56
N ASP A 294 -5.30 -27.14 -10.14
CA ASP A 294 -5.89 -28.37 -9.59
C ASP A 294 -6.66 -28.08 -8.27
N VAL A 295 -6.13 -27.20 -7.40
CA VAL A 295 -6.74 -26.90 -6.10
C VAL A 295 -7.91 -25.93 -6.23
N THR A 296 -7.78 -24.91 -7.09
CA THR A 296 -8.74 -23.79 -7.13
C THR A 296 -9.71 -23.85 -8.31
N GLY A 297 -9.41 -24.64 -9.32
CA GLY A 297 -10.14 -24.62 -10.61
C GLY A 297 -9.88 -23.36 -11.45
N CYS A 298 -8.96 -22.48 -11.03
CA CYS A 298 -8.65 -21.22 -11.71
C CYS A 298 -7.23 -21.24 -12.28
N ASN A 299 -7.10 -20.92 -13.57
CA ASN A 299 -5.83 -20.83 -14.28
C ASN A 299 -5.22 -19.43 -14.18
#